data_6541224c2b0e160c4d670016de359f58
#
_entry.id   6541224c2b0e160c4d670016de359f58
#
_cell.length_a   1.000
_cell.length_b   1.000
_cell.length_c   1.000
_cell.angle_alpha   90.00
_cell.angle_beta   90.00
_cell.angle_gamma   90.00
#
_symmetry.space_group_name_H-M   'P 1'
#
loop_
_entity.id
_entity.type
_entity.pdbx_description
1 polymer ?
#
loop_
_entity_poly.entity_id
_entity_poly.type
_entity_poly.pdbx_seq_one_letter_code
_entity_poly.pdbx_strand_id
1 'polypeptide(L)'
;GHVILAIPQVVTSWIGLICIAIGTGFIKPNLSTIVGGLYDDDDPRRDAGFQLFYMSVNLGSLASPLVTGWLREHYGYHAGFFSAAVGMGVALIAFIYGRHKLSAFAFTVPNPIRHQERRSFVLASLLTVVAAAVLVSVLNALTGSLLDAISATMLIIPAGAALGYFVLMFRSPKVTARERTHLRAYIPLWIGAVLFFMISEQAAGKMATFAKDYTCLLYTSPSPRDGLL
;
A
#
# COMPACT_ATOMS: atom_id res chain seq x y z
N GLY A 1 -9.20 4.29 10.40
CA GLY A 1 -9.05 2.85 10.20
C GLY A 1 -8.40 2.18 11.42
N HIS A 2 -7.18 2.56 11.80
CA HIS A 2 -6.43 1.89 12.88
C HIS A 2 -7.14 1.91 14.25
N VAL A 3 -7.79 3.00 14.62
CA VAL A 3 -8.59 3.08 15.87
C VAL A 3 -9.77 2.11 15.84
N ILE A 4 -10.45 2.00 14.71
CA ILE A 4 -11.59 1.08 14.53
C ILE A 4 -11.10 -0.38 14.60
N LEU A 5 -9.95 -0.68 14.01
CA LEU A 5 -9.34 -2.01 14.03
C LEU A 5 -8.92 -2.45 15.45
N ALA A 6 -8.61 -1.51 16.33
CA ALA A 6 -8.26 -1.79 17.72
C ALA A 6 -9.47 -2.26 18.58
N ILE A 7 -10.70 -2.05 18.11
CA ILE A 7 -11.91 -2.49 18.82
C ILE A 7 -12.14 -3.99 18.57
N PRO A 8 -12.29 -4.82 19.64
CA PRO A 8 -12.35 -6.27 19.52
C PRO A 8 -13.72 -6.77 19.04
N GLN A 9 -14.06 -6.49 17.80
CA GLN A 9 -15.28 -6.97 17.14
C GLN A 9 -14.99 -7.30 15.66
N VAL A 10 -15.60 -8.34 15.14
CA VAL A 10 -15.39 -8.79 13.75
C VAL A 10 -15.80 -7.71 12.74
N VAL A 11 -16.94 -7.07 12.97
CA VAL A 11 -17.48 -6.05 12.05
C VAL A 11 -16.56 -4.81 12.02
N THR A 12 -16.09 -4.35 13.18
CA THR A 12 -15.17 -3.21 13.27
C THR A 12 -13.82 -3.53 12.64
N SER A 13 -13.36 -4.78 12.72
CA SER A 13 -12.13 -5.21 12.05
C SER A 13 -12.24 -5.06 10.53
N TRP A 14 -13.33 -5.50 9.92
CA TRP A 14 -13.55 -5.33 8.47
C TRP A 14 -13.66 -3.87 8.07
N ILE A 15 -14.43 -3.08 8.80
CA ILE A 15 -14.56 -1.63 8.55
C ILE A 15 -13.20 -0.95 8.71
N GLY A 16 -12.43 -1.30 9.74
CA GLY A 16 -11.10 -0.78 9.99
C GLY A 16 -10.13 -1.06 8.83
N LEU A 17 -10.13 -2.30 8.32
CA LEU A 17 -9.30 -2.71 7.18
C LEU A 17 -9.67 -1.93 5.89
N ILE A 18 -10.96 -1.80 5.59
CA ILE A 18 -11.43 -1.03 4.44
C ILE A 18 -10.99 0.44 4.55
N CYS A 19 -11.17 1.06 5.73
CA CYS A 19 -10.72 2.43 5.97
C CYS A 19 -9.20 2.59 5.84
N ILE A 20 -8.40 1.59 6.29
CA ILE A 20 -6.95 1.60 6.13
C ILE A 20 -6.57 1.49 4.64
N ALA A 21 -7.19 0.58 3.90
CA ALA A 21 -6.92 0.39 2.48
C ALA A 21 -7.20 1.68 1.68
N ILE A 22 -8.35 2.31 1.91
CA ILE A 22 -8.71 3.58 1.28
C ILE A 22 -7.72 4.69 1.68
N GLY A 23 -7.44 4.82 2.99
CA GLY A 23 -6.53 5.85 3.50
C GLY A 23 -5.11 5.69 2.95
N THR A 24 -4.59 4.48 2.88
CA THR A 24 -3.27 4.17 2.31
C THR A 24 -3.22 4.51 0.82
N GLY A 25 -4.28 4.21 0.07
CA GLY A 25 -4.40 4.55 -1.34
C GLY A 25 -4.33 6.06 -1.60
N PHE A 26 -4.86 6.88 -0.69
CA PHE A 26 -4.72 8.34 -0.78
C PHE A 26 -3.38 8.87 -0.29
N ILE A 27 -2.79 8.29 0.75
CA ILE A 27 -1.57 8.82 1.37
C ILE A 27 -0.33 8.50 0.52
N LYS A 28 -0.14 7.25 0.10
CA LYS A 28 1.10 6.82 -0.56
C LYS A 28 1.50 7.65 -1.78
N PRO A 29 0.64 7.85 -2.79
CA PRO A 29 1.02 8.64 -3.97
C PRO A 29 1.24 10.12 -3.65
N ASN A 30 0.45 10.68 -2.72
CA ASN A 30 0.56 12.08 -2.36
C ASN A 30 1.83 12.39 -1.58
N LEU A 31 2.29 11.49 -0.69
CA LEU A 31 3.55 11.70 0.04
C LEU A 31 4.76 11.77 -0.89
N SER A 32 4.86 10.87 -1.88
CA SER A 32 5.96 10.91 -2.86
C SER A 32 5.94 12.20 -3.66
N THR A 33 4.75 12.68 -4.05
CA THR A 33 4.59 13.94 -4.78
C THR A 33 4.99 15.13 -3.93
N ILE A 34 4.63 15.16 -2.65
CA ILE A 34 5.02 16.22 -1.72
C ILE A 34 6.54 16.25 -1.54
N VAL A 35 7.18 15.09 -1.36
CA VAL A 35 8.65 15.01 -1.25
C VAL A 35 9.33 15.53 -2.51
N GLY A 36 8.83 15.14 -3.70
CA GLY A 36 9.34 15.66 -4.97
C GLY A 36 9.18 17.17 -5.11
N GLY A 37 8.08 17.73 -4.62
CA GLY A 37 7.79 19.17 -4.68
C GLY A 37 8.48 20.03 -3.61
N LEU A 38 9.27 19.43 -2.70
CA LEU A 38 10.11 20.19 -1.76
C LEU A 38 11.40 20.72 -2.39
N TYR A 39 11.75 20.20 -3.56
CA TYR A 39 12.98 20.51 -4.28
C TYR A 39 12.64 21.01 -5.67
N ASP A 40 13.41 21.95 -6.20
CA ASP A 40 13.35 22.34 -7.59
C ASP A 40 13.83 21.20 -8.49
N ASP A 41 13.40 21.21 -9.76
CA ASP A 41 13.68 20.10 -10.69
C ASP A 41 15.19 19.85 -10.91
N ASP A 42 16.00 20.90 -10.83
CA ASP A 42 17.46 20.87 -11.01
C ASP A 42 18.23 20.84 -9.67
N ASP A 43 17.56 20.71 -8.52
CA ASP A 43 18.22 20.68 -7.20
C ASP A 43 18.92 19.33 -6.99
N PRO A 44 20.26 19.29 -6.86
CA PRO A 44 21.01 18.04 -6.64
C PRO A 44 20.68 17.34 -5.32
N ARG A 45 20.02 18.04 -4.37
CA ARG A 45 19.57 17.47 -3.08
C ARG A 45 18.29 16.68 -3.20
N ARG A 46 17.58 16.76 -4.32
CA ARG A 46 16.33 16.05 -4.56
C ARG A 46 16.48 14.54 -4.39
N ASP A 47 17.52 13.96 -4.97
CA ASP A 47 17.81 12.52 -4.85
C ASP A 47 18.12 12.11 -3.41
N ALA A 48 18.89 12.92 -2.69
CA ALA A 48 19.16 12.70 -1.27
C ALA A 48 17.87 12.77 -0.43
N GLY A 49 16.97 13.69 -0.74
CA GLY A 49 15.66 13.80 -0.12
C GLY A 49 14.81 12.55 -0.29
N PHE A 50 14.76 12.00 -1.50
CA PHE A 50 14.07 10.73 -1.76
C PHE A 50 14.75 9.56 -1.05
N GLN A 51 16.08 9.50 -1.00
CA GLN A 51 16.80 8.46 -0.24
C GLN A 51 16.47 8.50 1.25
N LEU A 52 16.45 9.68 1.87
CA LEU A 52 16.04 9.86 3.28
C LEU A 52 14.58 9.45 3.50
N PHE A 53 13.70 9.78 2.57
CA PHE A 53 12.30 9.35 2.63
C PHE A 53 12.18 7.81 2.60
N TYR A 54 12.83 7.14 1.66
CA TYR A 54 12.83 5.68 1.60
C TYR A 54 13.52 5.02 2.80
N MET A 55 14.61 5.60 3.28
CA MET A 55 15.27 5.12 4.50
C MET A 55 14.33 5.19 5.71
N SER A 56 13.56 6.26 5.86
CA SER A 56 12.58 6.38 6.96
C SER A 56 11.44 5.34 6.84
N VAL A 57 10.98 5.04 5.62
CA VAL A 57 10.00 3.98 5.37
C VAL A 57 10.56 2.61 5.76
N ASN A 58 11.80 2.30 5.37
CA ASN A 58 12.46 1.03 5.72
C ASN A 58 12.71 0.90 7.22
N LEU A 59 13.10 1.99 7.89
CA LEU A 59 13.28 2.00 9.34
C LEU A 59 11.95 1.75 10.06
N GLY A 60 10.87 2.36 9.57
CA GLY A 60 9.51 2.10 10.06
C GLY A 60 9.08 0.63 9.85
N SER A 61 9.41 0.07 8.70
CA SER A 61 9.10 -1.33 8.37
C SER A 61 9.88 -2.32 9.25
N LEU A 62 11.07 -1.95 9.71
CA LEU A 62 11.86 -2.74 10.65
C LEU A 62 11.31 -2.62 12.09
N ALA A 63 11.03 -1.40 12.53
CA ALA A 63 10.61 -1.13 13.91
C ALA A 63 9.17 -1.60 14.20
N SER A 64 8.26 -1.45 13.22
CA SER A 64 6.85 -1.75 13.40
C SER A 64 6.58 -3.21 13.80
N PRO A 65 7.09 -4.25 13.13
CA PRO A 65 6.87 -5.64 13.51
C PRO A 65 7.42 -5.99 14.90
N LEU A 66 8.54 -5.37 15.31
CA LEU A 66 9.13 -5.59 16.63
C LEU A 66 8.19 -5.07 17.73
N VAL A 67 7.68 -3.84 17.58
CA VAL A 67 6.76 -3.24 18.56
C VAL A 67 5.41 -3.96 18.56
N THR A 68 4.81 -4.17 17.39
CA THR A 68 3.50 -4.82 17.27
C THR A 68 3.55 -6.30 17.66
N GLY A 69 4.65 -6.99 17.34
CA GLY A 69 4.88 -8.37 17.72
C GLY A 69 5.01 -8.55 19.22
N TRP A 70 5.80 -7.72 19.87
CA TRP A 70 5.95 -7.73 21.32
C TRP A 70 4.63 -7.42 22.05
N LEU A 71 3.89 -6.40 21.60
CA LEU A 71 2.60 -6.07 22.16
C LEU A 71 1.56 -7.17 21.96
N ARG A 72 1.57 -7.82 20.79
CA ARG A 72 0.69 -8.95 20.50
C ARG A 72 0.95 -10.12 21.46
N GLU A 73 2.20 -10.41 21.73
CA GLU A 73 2.60 -11.53 22.59
C GLU A 73 2.18 -11.31 24.05
N HIS A 74 2.31 -10.07 24.56
CA HIS A 74 2.04 -9.76 25.97
C HIS A 74 0.60 -9.30 26.24
N TYR A 75 -0.04 -8.64 25.28
CA TYR A 75 -1.34 -7.96 25.48
C TYR A 75 -2.39 -8.35 24.42
N GLY A 76 -2.03 -9.24 23.48
CA GLY A 76 -2.93 -9.70 22.42
C GLY A 76 -2.97 -8.82 21.17
N TYR A 77 -3.68 -9.29 20.14
CA TYR A 77 -3.71 -8.67 18.81
C TYR A 77 -4.21 -7.22 18.80
N HIS A 78 -5.21 -6.91 19.62
CA HIS A 78 -5.80 -5.56 19.66
C HIS A 78 -4.83 -4.52 20.20
N ALA A 79 -3.92 -4.89 21.10
CA ALA A 79 -2.86 -3.99 21.58
C ALA A 79 -1.86 -3.69 20.46
N GLY A 80 -1.51 -4.66 19.61
CA GLY A 80 -0.71 -4.43 18.42
C GLY A 80 -1.37 -3.45 17.45
N PHE A 81 -2.66 -3.60 17.19
CA PHE A 81 -3.42 -2.66 16.34
C PHE A 81 -3.54 -1.27 16.95
N PHE A 82 -3.70 -1.18 18.26
CA PHE A 82 -3.75 0.08 18.98
C PHE A 82 -2.41 0.84 18.89
N SER A 83 -1.28 0.14 18.93
CA SER A 83 0.03 0.79 18.76
C SER A 83 0.18 1.45 17.38
N ALA A 84 -0.36 0.82 16.33
CA ALA A 84 -0.41 1.42 15.01
C ALA A 84 -1.30 2.67 14.97
N ALA A 85 -2.41 2.68 15.71
CA ALA A 85 -3.27 3.86 15.85
C ALA A 85 -2.53 5.01 16.54
N VAL A 86 -1.77 4.73 17.60
CA VAL A 86 -0.94 5.72 18.30
C VAL A 86 0.14 6.27 17.38
N GLY A 87 0.88 5.39 16.67
CA GLY A 87 1.90 5.81 15.71
C GLY A 87 1.35 6.71 14.61
N MET A 88 0.18 6.37 14.05
CA MET A 88 -0.50 7.20 13.07
C MET A 88 -0.98 8.54 13.67
N GLY A 89 -1.42 8.54 14.92
CA GLY A 89 -1.78 9.77 15.65
C GLY A 89 -0.58 10.71 15.81
N VAL A 90 0.57 10.17 16.22
CA VAL A 90 1.82 10.93 16.34
C VAL A 90 2.24 11.48 14.97
N ALA A 91 2.18 10.66 13.91
CA ALA A 91 2.50 11.10 12.56
C ALA A 91 1.57 12.22 12.07
N LEU A 92 0.27 12.13 12.36
CA LEU A 92 -0.71 13.17 12.02
C LEU A 92 -0.43 14.48 12.77
N ILE A 93 -0.13 14.40 14.06
CA ILE A 93 0.24 15.56 14.88
C ILE A 93 1.51 16.20 14.33
N ALA A 94 2.55 15.41 14.07
CA ALA A 94 3.80 15.89 13.47
C ALA A 94 3.56 16.57 12.12
N PHE A 95 2.69 16.00 11.27
CA PHE A 95 2.31 16.60 10.00
C PHE A 95 1.58 17.93 10.18
N ILE A 96 0.61 18.01 11.10
CA ILE A 96 -0.14 19.24 11.36
C ILE A 96 0.81 20.36 11.82
N TYR A 97 1.73 20.07 12.72
CA TYR A 97 2.72 21.06 13.18
C TYR A 97 3.76 21.38 12.09
N GLY A 98 4.17 20.39 11.30
CA GLY A 98 5.17 20.56 10.25
C GLY A 98 4.64 21.22 8.98
N ARG A 99 3.33 21.19 8.72
CA ARG A 99 2.71 21.64 7.46
C ARG A 99 3.03 23.11 7.13
N HIS A 100 3.22 23.95 8.13
CA HIS A 100 3.56 25.37 7.91
C HIS A 100 4.95 25.57 7.30
N LYS A 101 5.81 24.54 7.37
CA LYS A 101 7.16 24.56 6.75
C LYS A 101 7.15 23.98 5.32
N LEU A 102 6.03 23.40 4.89
CA LEU A 102 5.90 22.88 3.57
C LEU A 102 5.76 24.04 2.55
N SER A 103 6.33 23.87 1.36
CA SER A 103 6.19 24.84 0.29
C SER A 103 4.72 24.98 -0.15
N ALA A 104 4.38 26.11 -0.77
CA ALA A 104 3.05 26.35 -1.32
C ALA A 104 2.60 25.26 -2.29
N PHE A 105 3.53 24.57 -2.94
CA PHE A 105 3.27 23.44 -3.83
C PHE A 105 2.50 22.29 -3.12
N ALA A 106 2.78 22.03 -1.84
CA ALA A 106 2.11 20.97 -1.09
C ALA A 106 0.59 21.24 -0.88
N PHE A 107 0.16 22.48 -1.03
CA PHE A 107 -1.24 22.92 -0.85
C PHE A 107 -1.92 23.31 -2.15
N THR A 108 -1.18 23.42 -3.24
CA THR A 108 -1.73 23.72 -4.56
C THR A 108 -1.93 22.43 -5.33
N VAL A 109 -3.13 22.25 -5.88
CA VAL A 109 -3.39 21.13 -6.81
C VAL A 109 -3.00 21.61 -8.21
N PRO A 110 -1.91 21.09 -8.81
CA PRO A 110 -1.43 21.58 -10.10
C PRO A 110 -2.46 21.44 -11.22
N ASN A 111 -3.30 20.43 -11.14
CA ASN A 111 -4.35 20.14 -12.12
C ASN A 111 -5.64 19.70 -11.42
N PRO A 112 -6.45 20.65 -10.91
CA PRO A 112 -7.69 20.30 -10.23
C PRO A 112 -8.68 19.70 -11.22
N ILE A 113 -9.40 18.65 -10.79
CA ILE A 113 -10.45 18.02 -11.59
C ILE A 113 -11.53 19.08 -11.89
N ARG A 114 -11.74 19.35 -13.16
CA ARG A 114 -12.78 20.28 -13.62
C ARG A 114 -14.17 19.73 -13.30
N HIS A 115 -15.14 20.61 -13.09
CA HIS A 115 -16.51 20.20 -12.80
C HIS A 115 -17.10 19.23 -13.84
N GLN A 116 -16.72 19.39 -15.11
CA GLN A 116 -17.14 18.50 -16.19
C GLN A 116 -16.50 17.10 -16.10
N GLU A 117 -15.27 17.00 -15.61
CA GLU A 117 -14.52 15.75 -15.47
C GLU A 117 -14.92 14.99 -14.21
N ARG A 118 -15.45 15.70 -13.18
CA ARG A 118 -15.88 15.09 -11.92
C ARG A 118 -16.94 14.01 -12.12
N ARG A 119 -17.90 14.25 -13.02
CA ARG A 119 -18.95 13.26 -13.34
C ARG A 119 -18.34 12.01 -13.97
N SER A 120 -17.45 12.17 -14.93
CA SER A 120 -16.74 11.06 -15.58
C SER A 120 -15.89 10.28 -14.57
N PHE A 121 -15.19 10.98 -13.66
CA PHE A 121 -14.41 10.35 -12.62
C PHE A 121 -15.27 9.53 -11.65
N VAL A 122 -16.39 10.09 -11.18
CA VAL A 122 -17.32 9.37 -10.29
C VAL A 122 -17.94 8.17 -11.00
N LEU A 123 -18.35 8.33 -12.27
CA LEU A 123 -18.88 7.21 -13.07
C LEU A 123 -17.83 6.12 -13.29
N ALA A 124 -16.60 6.48 -13.62
CA ALA A 124 -15.52 5.52 -13.79
C ALA A 124 -15.21 4.76 -12.49
N SER A 125 -15.17 5.47 -11.35
CA SER A 125 -14.99 4.85 -10.03
C SER A 125 -16.13 3.89 -9.70
N LEU A 126 -17.38 4.30 -9.94
CA LEU A 126 -18.56 3.46 -9.72
C LEU A 126 -18.52 2.22 -10.62
N LEU A 127 -18.21 2.38 -11.91
CA LEU A 127 -18.07 1.27 -12.85
C LEU A 127 -16.97 0.29 -12.42
N THR A 128 -15.86 0.78 -11.90
CA THR A 128 -14.79 -0.08 -11.37
C THR A 128 -15.26 -0.90 -10.18
N VAL A 129 -16.01 -0.29 -9.25
CA VAL A 129 -16.58 -1.02 -8.10
C VAL A 129 -17.60 -2.06 -8.56
N VAL A 130 -18.48 -1.70 -9.50
CA VAL A 130 -19.47 -2.65 -10.07
C VAL A 130 -18.75 -3.79 -10.81
N ALA A 131 -17.75 -3.47 -11.62
CA ALA A 131 -16.95 -4.49 -12.32
C ALA A 131 -16.24 -5.43 -11.34
N ALA A 132 -15.73 -4.91 -10.23
CA ALA A 132 -15.13 -5.72 -9.17
C ALA A 132 -16.17 -6.66 -8.54
N ALA A 133 -17.34 -6.15 -8.20
CA ALA A 133 -18.42 -6.96 -7.61
C ALA A 133 -18.90 -8.07 -8.57
N VAL A 134 -19.06 -7.74 -9.85
CA VAL A 134 -19.41 -8.71 -10.88
C VAL A 134 -18.32 -9.77 -11.03
N LEU A 135 -17.06 -9.36 -11.10
CA LEU A 135 -15.94 -10.28 -11.22
C LEU A 135 -15.83 -11.23 -10.04
N VAL A 136 -15.99 -10.72 -8.81
CA VAL A 136 -16.06 -11.56 -7.59
C VAL A 136 -17.21 -12.56 -7.70
N SER A 137 -18.40 -12.12 -8.13
CA SER A 137 -19.56 -13.01 -8.24
C SER A 137 -19.35 -14.11 -9.26
N VAL A 138 -18.79 -13.77 -10.42
CA VAL A 138 -18.48 -14.75 -11.50
C VAL A 138 -17.41 -15.73 -11.05
N LEU A 139 -16.31 -15.24 -10.46
CA LEU A 139 -15.24 -16.10 -9.99
C LEU A 139 -15.70 -16.99 -8.82
N ASN A 140 -16.52 -16.48 -7.92
CA ASN A 140 -17.10 -17.29 -6.85
C ASN A 140 -17.99 -18.41 -7.39
N ALA A 141 -18.77 -18.14 -8.43
CA ALA A 141 -19.58 -19.17 -9.12
C ALA A 141 -18.72 -20.24 -9.81
N LEU A 142 -17.53 -19.87 -10.30
CA LEU A 142 -16.61 -20.79 -10.97
C LEU A 142 -15.74 -21.60 -10.01
N THR A 143 -15.26 -20.98 -8.92
CA THR A 143 -14.31 -21.59 -7.98
C THR A 143 -14.99 -22.23 -6.77
N GLY A 144 -16.24 -21.84 -6.49
CA GLY A 144 -16.97 -22.27 -5.27
C GLY A 144 -16.42 -21.67 -3.97
N SER A 145 -15.44 -20.75 -4.06
CA SER A 145 -14.77 -20.13 -2.90
C SER A 145 -14.77 -18.62 -3.03
N LEU A 146 -15.45 -17.96 -2.09
CA LEU A 146 -15.51 -16.50 -2.04
C LEU A 146 -14.13 -15.88 -1.79
N LEU A 147 -13.29 -16.53 -0.97
CA LEU A 147 -11.95 -16.03 -0.65
C LEU A 147 -11.03 -16.06 -1.88
N ASP A 148 -11.09 -17.13 -2.67
CA ASP A 148 -10.31 -17.25 -3.90
C ASP A 148 -10.79 -16.26 -4.96
N ALA A 149 -12.10 -16.06 -5.06
CA ALA A 149 -12.69 -15.06 -5.95
C ALA A 149 -12.26 -13.63 -5.61
N ILE A 150 -12.27 -13.26 -4.33
CA ILE A 150 -11.80 -11.95 -3.86
C ILE A 150 -10.30 -11.80 -4.14
N SER A 151 -9.49 -12.82 -3.82
CA SER A 151 -8.04 -12.79 -4.02
C SER A 151 -7.67 -12.63 -5.51
N ALA A 152 -8.32 -13.38 -6.38
CA ALA A 152 -8.14 -13.26 -7.83
C ALA A 152 -8.58 -11.88 -8.35
N THR A 153 -9.69 -11.34 -7.86
CA THR A 153 -10.18 -10.01 -8.24
C THR A 153 -9.19 -8.92 -7.82
N MET A 154 -8.63 -9.03 -6.62
CA MET A 154 -7.61 -8.09 -6.12
C MET A 154 -6.31 -8.13 -6.95
N LEU A 155 -6.03 -9.21 -7.65
CA LEU A 155 -4.91 -9.30 -8.59
C LEU A 155 -5.28 -8.76 -9.98
N ILE A 156 -6.41 -9.20 -10.52
CA ILE A 156 -6.82 -8.94 -11.91
C ILE A 156 -7.10 -7.44 -12.14
N ILE A 157 -7.84 -6.78 -11.23
CA ILE A 157 -8.24 -5.38 -11.43
C ILE A 157 -7.03 -4.42 -11.41
N PRO A 158 -6.12 -4.44 -10.43
CA PRO A 158 -4.96 -3.55 -10.46
C PRO A 158 -4.01 -3.85 -11.63
N ALA A 159 -3.81 -5.13 -11.96
CA ALA A 159 -2.99 -5.51 -13.11
C ALA A 159 -3.61 -5.00 -14.43
N GLY A 160 -4.92 -5.22 -14.61
CA GLY A 160 -5.65 -4.71 -15.77
C GLY A 160 -5.65 -3.18 -15.85
N ALA A 161 -5.82 -2.51 -14.71
CA ALA A 161 -5.74 -1.04 -14.63
C ALA A 161 -4.35 -0.51 -15.00
N ALA A 162 -3.27 -1.15 -14.52
CA ALA A 162 -1.90 -0.77 -14.85
C ALA A 162 -1.62 -0.95 -16.34
N LEU A 163 -1.97 -2.11 -16.92
CA LEU A 163 -1.82 -2.38 -18.35
C LEU A 163 -2.66 -1.42 -19.19
N GLY A 164 -3.92 -1.20 -18.79
CA GLY A 164 -4.81 -0.24 -19.44
C GLY A 164 -4.25 1.18 -19.44
N TYR A 165 -3.64 1.60 -18.31
CA TYR A 165 -3.00 2.90 -18.21
C TYR A 165 -1.80 3.04 -19.15
N PHE A 166 -0.95 2.02 -19.26
CA PHE A 166 0.14 2.00 -20.26
C PHE A 166 -0.41 2.14 -21.70
N VAL A 167 -1.46 1.37 -22.03
CA VAL A 167 -2.08 1.45 -23.36
C VAL A 167 -2.64 2.86 -23.63
N LEU A 168 -3.31 3.46 -22.64
CA LEU A 168 -3.82 4.84 -22.75
C LEU A 168 -2.69 5.85 -22.95
N MET A 169 -1.58 5.74 -22.22
CA MET A 169 -0.41 6.62 -22.39
C MET A 169 0.20 6.46 -23.79
N PHE A 170 0.38 5.24 -24.29
CA PHE A 170 0.92 5.00 -25.61
C PHE A 170 0.02 5.51 -26.74
N ARG A 171 -1.31 5.47 -26.55
CA ARG A 171 -2.29 5.92 -27.54
C ARG A 171 -2.62 7.42 -27.43
N SER A 172 -2.25 8.06 -26.32
CA SER A 172 -2.58 9.46 -26.10
C SER A 172 -1.89 10.36 -27.13
N PRO A 173 -2.64 11.25 -27.83
CA PRO A 173 -2.05 12.26 -28.72
C PRO A 173 -1.29 13.35 -27.96
N LYS A 174 -1.48 13.47 -26.65
CA LYS A 174 -0.80 14.43 -25.78
C LYS A 174 0.65 14.01 -25.46
N VAL A 175 0.98 12.73 -25.65
CA VAL A 175 2.30 12.18 -25.36
C VAL A 175 3.19 12.32 -26.58
N THR A 176 4.29 13.06 -26.41
CA THR A 176 5.29 13.32 -27.48
C THR A 176 6.08 12.04 -27.84
N ALA A 177 6.72 12.05 -29.01
CA ALA A 177 7.56 10.93 -29.45
C ALA A 177 8.72 10.64 -28.45
N ARG A 178 9.32 11.69 -27.88
CA ARG A 178 10.39 11.59 -26.87
C ARG A 178 9.88 10.93 -25.60
N GLU A 179 8.72 11.34 -25.09
CA GLU A 179 8.10 10.77 -23.90
C GLU A 179 7.71 9.30 -24.11
N ARG A 180 7.27 8.92 -25.33
CA ARG A 180 7.01 7.51 -25.67
C ARG A 180 8.27 6.65 -25.59
N THR A 181 9.44 7.21 -25.96
CA THR A 181 10.71 6.50 -25.84
C THR A 181 11.07 6.29 -24.35
N HIS A 182 10.91 7.33 -23.52
CA HIS A 182 11.10 7.21 -22.08
C HIS A 182 10.11 6.22 -21.46
N LEU A 183 8.86 6.22 -21.90
CA LEU A 183 7.85 5.27 -21.42
C LEU A 183 8.20 3.81 -21.76
N ARG A 184 8.77 3.55 -22.96
CA ARG A 184 9.27 2.22 -23.32
C ARG A 184 10.44 1.79 -22.43
N ALA A 185 11.37 2.70 -22.14
CA ALA A 185 12.48 2.44 -21.23
C ALA A 185 12.03 2.21 -19.78
N TYR A 186 10.88 2.77 -19.39
CA TYR A 186 10.29 2.57 -18.07
C TYR A 186 9.67 1.17 -17.87
N ILE A 187 9.19 0.51 -18.95
CA ILE A 187 8.54 -0.81 -18.84
C ILE A 187 9.43 -1.86 -18.14
N PRO A 188 10.69 -2.09 -18.53
CA PRO A 188 11.54 -3.06 -17.84
C PRO A 188 11.81 -2.70 -16.39
N LEU A 189 11.93 -1.42 -16.05
CA LEU A 189 12.05 -0.96 -14.67
C LEU A 189 10.78 -1.26 -13.87
N TRP A 190 9.61 -1.04 -14.47
CA TRP A 190 8.33 -1.34 -13.86
C TRP A 190 8.16 -2.85 -13.62
N ILE A 191 8.51 -3.69 -14.60
CA ILE A 191 8.49 -5.15 -14.43
C ILE A 191 9.46 -5.58 -13.32
N GLY A 192 10.67 -5.02 -13.29
CA GLY A 192 11.63 -5.29 -12.22
C GLY A 192 11.10 -4.91 -10.84
N ALA A 193 10.45 -3.75 -10.71
CA ALA A 193 9.83 -3.31 -9.47
C ALA A 193 8.68 -4.25 -9.04
N VAL A 194 7.82 -4.69 -9.98
CA VAL A 194 6.74 -5.64 -9.70
C VAL A 194 7.31 -6.95 -9.17
N LEU A 195 8.32 -7.51 -9.82
CA LEU A 195 8.97 -8.75 -9.40
C LEU A 195 9.65 -8.60 -8.03
N PHE A 196 10.35 -7.49 -7.83
CA PHE A 196 10.99 -7.19 -6.54
C PHE A 196 9.97 -7.14 -5.40
N PHE A 197 8.90 -6.37 -5.54
CA PHE A 197 7.87 -6.27 -4.50
C PHE A 197 7.12 -7.59 -4.31
N MET A 198 6.86 -8.34 -5.38
CA MET A 198 6.23 -9.65 -5.29
C MET A 198 7.06 -10.62 -4.43
N ILE A 199 8.38 -10.61 -4.56
CA ILE A 199 9.27 -11.45 -3.74
C ILE A 199 9.40 -10.89 -2.33
N SER A 200 9.60 -9.58 -2.19
CA SER A 200 9.80 -8.90 -0.90
C SER A 200 8.61 -9.07 0.04
N GLU A 201 7.39 -8.93 -0.47
CA GLU A 201 6.17 -9.08 0.34
C GLU A 201 5.91 -10.53 0.79
N GLN A 202 6.53 -11.53 0.15
CA GLN A 202 6.47 -12.92 0.61
C GLN A 202 7.22 -13.14 1.92
N ALA A 203 8.18 -12.29 2.27
CA ALA A 203 8.96 -12.41 3.50
C ALA A 203 8.06 -12.36 4.74
N ALA A 204 7.08 -11.46 4.77
CA ALA A 204 6.12 -11.33 5.87
C ALA A 204 4.97 -12.37 5.83
N GLY A 205 4.77 -13.02 4.69
CA GLY A 205 3.71 -14.01 4.46
C GLY A 205 4.23 -15.45 4.50
N LYS A 206 4.35 -16.05 3.32
CA LYS A 206 4.68 -17.47 3.18
C LYS A 206 6.05 -17.85 3.74
N MET A 207 7.08 -16.97 3.60
CA MET A 207 8.41 -17.28 4.12
C MET A 207 8.44 -17.27 5.66
N ALA A 208 7.69 -16.38 6.30
CA ALA A 208 7.58 -16.37 7.76
C ALA A 208 6.86 -17.63 8.27
N THR A 209 5.81 -18.08 7.59
CA THR A 209 5.09 -19.33 7.91
C THR A 209 6.00 -20.54 7.66
N PHE A 210 6.69 -20.57 6.52
CA PHE A 210 7.64 -21.64 6.22
C PHE A 210 8.77 -21.71 7.26
N ALA A 211 9.32 -20.57 7.65
CA ALA A 211 10.35 -20.50 8.67
C ALA A 211 9.86 -21.03 10.02
N LYS A 212 8.58 -20.73 10.37
CA LYS A 212 7.97 -21.23 11.60
C LYS A 212 7.71 -22.74 11.57
N ASP A 213 7.26 -23.28 10.44
CA ASP A 213 6.77 -24.64 10.35
C ASP A 213 7.85 -25.65 9.92
N TYR A 214 8.86 -25.21 9.18
CA TYR A 214 9.87 -26.08 8.55
C TYR A 214 11.33 -25.77 8.93
N THR A 215 11.62 -24.60 9.49
CA THR A 215 12.95 -24.30 10.01
C THR A 215 12.92 -24.27 11.52
N CYS A 216 13.73 -25.14 12.13
CA CYS A 216 13.92 -25.15 13.56
C CYS A 216 14.70 -23.88 13.97
N LEU A 217 13.98 -22.75 14.09
CA LEU A 217 14.53 -21.48 14.58
C LEU A 217 14.81 -21.51 16.10
N LEU A 218 14.58 -22.66 16.74
CA LEU A 218 14.55 -22.84 18.18
C LEU A 218 15.79 -23.57 18.70
N TYR A 219 16.92 -22.91 18.62
CA TYR A 219 17.98 -23.23 19.57
C TYR A 219 17.76 -22.55 20.95
N THR A 220 16.64 -21.85 21.20
CA THR A 220 16.50 -21.00 22.39
C THR A 220 15.28 -21.25 23.26
N SER A 221 14.32 -22.08 22.87
CA SER A 221 13.30 -22.56 23.83
C SER A 221 12.73 -23.91 23.39
N PRO A 222 12.75 -24.92 24.26
CA PRO A 222 12.09 -26.19 23.99
C PRO A 222 10.59 -25.95 23.83
N SER A 223 10.02 -26.42 22.73
CA SER A 223 8.59 -26.42 22.51
C SER A 223 7.93 -27.29 23.58
N PRO A 224 6.78 -26.90 24.16
CA PRO A 224 6.01 -27.77 25.04
C PRO A 224 5.56 -29.09 24.38
N ARG A 225 5.74 -29.23 23.05
CA ARG A 225 5.42 -30.46 22.31
C ARG A 225 6.57 -31.44 22.20
N ASP A 226 7.79 -31.03 22.50
CA ASP A 226 8.99 -31.91 22.39
C ASP A 226 9.13 -32.86 23.60
N GLY A 227 8.24 -32.76 24.58
CA GLY A 227 8.18 -33.66 25.75
C GLY A 227 7.18 -34.83 25.63
N LEU A 228 6.62 -35.06 24.42
CA LEU A 228 5.64 -36.11 24.17
C LEU A 228 6.05 -37.12 23.08
N LEU A 229 7.33 -37.35 22.91
CA LEU A 229 7.88 -38.50 22.13
C LEU A 229 8.72 -39.38 23.05
#